data_2a3e17392c8d8fe031b4286351b950b4
#
_entry.id   2a3e17392c8d8fe031b4286351b950b4
#
_cell.length_a   1.000
_cell.length_b   1.000
_cell.length_c   1.000
_cell.angle_alpha   90.00
_cell.angle_beta   90.00
_cell.angle_gamma   90.00
#
_symmetry.space_group_name_H-M   'P 1'
#
loop_
_entity.id
_entity.type
_entity.pdbx_description
1 polymer ?
#
loop_
_entity_poly.entity_id
_entity_poly.type
_entity_poly.pdbx_seq_one_letter_code
_entity_poly.pdbx_strand_id
1 'polypeptide(L)'
;ASSAASDVYKRQTQGIGNVSITAAETVSSVYKYYQTNKNNALFNYGILIYGNARSVEDVTSKIYGHLTFDTSKAPSLKIIDLSNTEVSDRNNFIPLPWITSELLLQSDRNSQIWSYNTGFNNFYRLPYIITAEEATEFFRLPIGTQRVSAGLPINDTESSSKTYSNNLINSGDIEIGLLKSSGNKDSIGITLKDLAKHMLVVGTPGSGKTTFSVGLLDRLWKEHHIPFLVIEPAKNEYRALVQSIPDLQVFTPGKNFISPFVFNPFVPPKNVKLETYKSTLKTAFAAAVSMSTPLDKIFEESINNCYSDFRWLDTYTSDNKGLNFNISDFIKCFQKTFDEIGYTGDAKNIGRAGVVRLNSLVNLFDNYFSIPIQDLLQKPTIIELAAIENSDQKALIIALLLLSILAYVNSNYVGEGGLKNVILLEEAHVLLDADSNGSQGDANPSAIAQGLVKRMLAEIRSYGVGLVIADQSPRKVSADVVGLTDMKVVFRLVESADKQIIADSMNMSDSQVQRLSRLKPGEAFLFFNKLDEPEEVVTPDYRLENNISITLTDEGIRDLSTYWHSRKQYLKPYPECNLIKYCSETCNYDLSLIHI
;
A
#
# COMPACT_ATOMS: atom_id res chain seq x y z
N ALA A 1 -88.81 32.45 -11.71
CA ALA A 1 -88.72 30.97 -11.79
C ALA A 1 -87.33 30.42 -12.00
N SER A 2 -86.37 31.17 -12.50
CA SER A 2 -85.00 30.68 -12.73
C SER A 2 -84.13 30.67 -11.48
N SER A 3 -84.42 31.49 -10.47
CA SER A 3 -83.59 31.52 -9.25
C SER A 3 -83.95 30.39 -8.27
N ALA A 4 -85.22 29.99 -8.19
CA ALA A 4 -85.68 28.92 -7.32
C ALA A 4 -85.20 27.50 -7.83
N ALA A 5 -85.20 27.31 -9.15
CA ALA A 5 -84.65 26.08 -9.73
C ALA A 5 -83.17 25.95 -9.56
N SER A 6 -82.43 27.06 -9.60
CA SER A 6 -81.00 27.10 -9.32
C SER A 6 -80.68 26.78 -7.85
N ASP A 7 -81.50 27.24 -6.90
CA ASP A 7 -81.35 26.98 -5.48
C ASP A 7 -81.75 25.57 -5.07
N VAL A 8 -82.73 24.97 -5.70
CA VAL A 8 -83.10 23.56 -5.50
C VAL A 8 -82.03 22.65 -6.08
N TYR A 9 -81.48 22.99 -7.23
CA TYR A 9 -80.37 22.25 -7.82
C TYR A 9 -79.12 22.38 -6.98
N LYS A 10 -78.82 23.54 -6.41
CA LYS A 10 -77.70 23.72 -5.46
C LYS A 10 -77.88 22.94 -4.14
N ARG A 11 -79.14 22.88 -3.63
CA ARG A 11 -79.38 22.11 -2.38
C ARG A 11 -79.44 20.61 -2.59
N GLN A 12 -79.89 20.13 -3.73
CA GLN A 12 -79.76 18.68 -4.07
C GLN A 12 -78.33 18.25 -4.38
N THR A 13 -77.57 19.16 -4.90
CA THR A 13 -76.15 18.86 -5.16
C THR A 13 -75.25 18.98 -3.91
N GLN A 14 -75.66 19.64 -2.84
CA GLN A 14 -74.85 19.77 -1.64
C GLN A 14 -74.82 18.52 -0.75
N GLY A 15 -75.84 17.68 -0.77
CA GLY A 15 -75.87 16.44 0.03
C GLY A 15 -75.30 15.21 -0.73
N ILE A 16 -75.63 15.11 -2.01
CA ILE A 16 -75.15 14.04 -2.90
C ILE A 16 -73.85 14.48 -3.56
N GLY A 17 -73.64 15.79 -3.64
CA GLY A 17 -72.49 16.36 -4.33
C GLY A 17 -71.16 16.10 -3.69
N ASN A 18 -71.07 16.09 -2.37
CA ASN A 18 -69.78 15.88 -1.70
C ASN A 18 -69.27 14.46 -1.86
N VAL A 19 -70.17 13.46 -1.80
CA VAL A 19 -69.72 12.05 -2.00
C VAL A 19 -69.39 11.77 -3.46
N SER A 20 -70.14 12.36 -4.41
CA SER A 20 -69.82 12.18 -5.83
C SER A 20 -68.60 12.99 -6.30
N ILE A 21 -68.37 14.16 -5.71
CA ILE A 21 -67.17 14.98 -6.00
C ILE A 21 -65.95 14.27 -5.44
N THR A 22 -65.96 13.79 -4.21
CA THR A 22 -64.84 13.05 -3.62
C THR A 22 -64.58 11.75 -4.38
N ALA A 23 -65.64 11.03 -4.81
CA ALA A 23 -65.48 9.83 -5.63
C ALA A 23 -64.87 10.15 -7.01
N ALA A 24 -65.30 11.24 -7.64
CA ALA A 24 -64.77 11.69 -8.93
C ALA A 24 -63.32 12.17 -8.83
N GLU A 25 -62.98 12.86 -7.76
CA GLU A 25 -61.58 13.26 -7.48
C GLU A 25 -60.69 12.06 -7.22
N THR A 26 -61.16 11.07 -6.48
CA THR A 26 -60.43 9.82 -6.24
C THR A 26 -60.21 9.07 -7.54
N VAL A 27 -61.23 8.89 -8.36
CA VAL A 27 -61.11 8.22 -9.67
C VAL A 27 -60.18 9.01 -10.60
N SER A 28 -60.27 10.34 -10.59
CA SER A 28 -59.40 11.20 -11.40
C SER A 28 -57.91 11.08 -10.94
N SER A 29 -57.67 11.06 -9.64
CA SER A 29 -56.29 10.91 -9.10
C SER A 29 -55.69 9.53 -9.41
N VAL A 30 -56.49 8.49 -9.25
CA VAL A 30 -56.10 7.12 -9.64
C VAL A 30 -55.80 7.00 -11.12
N TYR A 31 -56.68 7.54 -11.96
CA TYR A 31 -56.48 7.57 -13.40
C TYR A 31 -55.20 8.33 -13.80
N LYS A 32 -54.97 9.49 -13.20
CA LYS A 32 -53.75 10.29 -13.42
C LYS A 32 -52.50 9.54 -13.00
N TYR A 33 -52.52 8.86 -11.87
CA TYR A 33 -51.44 8.01 -11.39
C TYR A 33 -51.07 6.93 -12.43
N TYR A 34 -52.05 6.20 -12.93
CA TYR A 34 -51.84 5.17 -13.95
C TYR A 34 -51.37 5.73 -15.29
N GLN A 35 -51.88 6.86 -15.69
CA GLN A 35 -51.43 7.54 -16.92
C GLN A 35 -49.96 7.95 -16.83
N THR A 36 -49.56 8.47 -15.69
CA THR A 36 -48.18 8.88 -15.46
C THR A 36 -47.22 7.68 -15.43
N ASN A 37 -47.65 6.58 -14.84
CA ASN A 37 -46.80 5.42 -14.59
C ASN A 37 -47.00 4.27 -15.59
N LYS A 38 -47.72 4.48 -16.70
CA LYS A 38 -48.07 3.45 -17.69
C LYS A 38 -46.86 2.73 -18.33
N ASN A 39 -45.71 3.39 -18.34
CA ASN A 39 -44.47 2.85 -18.91
C ASN A 39 -43.50 2.28 -17.83
N ASN A 40 -43.84 2.38 -16.55
CA ASN A 40 -43.04 1.89 -15.44
C ASN A 40 -43.42 0.44 -15.10
N ALA A 41 -42.47 -0.28 -14.52
CA ALA A 41 -42.79 -1.58 -13.94
C ALA A 41 -43.69 -1.41 -12.72
N LEU A 42 -44.83 -2.10 -12.72
CA LEU A 42 -45.82 -2.04 -11.66
C LEU A 42 -45.88 -3.38 -10.92
N PHE A 43 -45.94 -3.31 -9.60
CA PHE A 43 -45.98 -4.47 -8.72
C PHE A 43 -47.21 -4.47 -7.84
N ASN A 44 -47.79 -5.64 -7.61
CA ASN A 44 -48.81 -5.78 -6.55
C ASN A 44 -48.12 -5.81 -5.21
N TYR A 45 -48.67 -5.11 -4.24
CA TYR A 45 -48.12 -5.12 -2.87
C TYR A 45 -49.21 -5.33 -1.82
N GLY A 46 -48.76 -5.82 -0.67
CA GLY A 46 -49.59 -5.93 0.53
C GLY A 46 -48.66 -5.99 1.74
N ILE A 47 -49.07 -5.34 2.83
CA ILE A 47 -48.34 -5.38 4.08
C ILE A 47 -49.14 -6.25 5.06
N LEU A 48 -48.55 -7.29 5.57
CA LEU A 48 -49.14 -8.19 6.56
C LEU A 48 -48.39 -8.07 7.88
N ILE A 49 -49.08 -7.73 8.95
CA ILE A 49 -48.49 -7.51 10.26
C ILE A 49 -48.94 -8.62 11.20
N TYR A 50 -48.02 -9.32 11.80
CA TYR A 50 -48.26 -10.36 12.79
C TYR A 50 -47.74 -9.95 14.17
N GLY A 51 -48.47 -10.31 15.19
CA GLY A 51 -48.06 -10.10 16.56
C GLY A 51 -49.22 -10.22 17.57
N ASN A 52 -48.96 -9.85 18.79
CA ASN A 52 -50.04 -9.68 19.74
C ASN A 52 -50.87 -8.43 19.36
N ALA A 53 -52.13 -8.37 19.73
CA ALA A 53 -53.07 -7.32 19.30
C ALA A 53 -52.53 -5.89 19.53
N ARG A 54 -51.90 -5.66 20.70
CA ARG A 54 -51.34 -4.33 21.04
C ARG A 54 -50.15 -3.94 20.18
N SER A 55 -49.25 -4.88 19.86
CA SER A 55 -48.09 -4.63 18.99
C SER A 55 -48.51 -4.45 17.55
N VAL A 56 -49.51 -5.20 17.08
CA VAL A 56 -50.07 -5.04 15.72
C VAL A 56 -50.71 -3.65 15.55
N GLU A 57 -51.49 -3.24 16.55
CA GLU A 57 -52.17 -1.94 16.55
C GLU A 57 -51.16 -0.77 16.55
N ASP A 58 -50.09 -0.85 17.36
CA ASP A 58 -49.04 0.18 17.43
C ASP A 58 -48.22 0.26 16.13
N VAL A 59 -47.82 -0.85 15.56
CA VAL A 59 -47.07 -0.92 14.30
C VAL A 59 -47.95 -0.45 13.13
N THR A 60 -49.21 -0.89 13.09
CA THR A 60 -50.16 -0.49 12.04
C THR A 60 -50.40 1.02 12.06
N SER A 61 -50.58 1.59 13.25
CA SER A 61 -50.78 3.03 13.42
C SER A 61 -49.57 3.84 12.98
N LYS A 62 -48.34 3.36 13.27
CA LYS A 62 -47.09 4.00 12.83
C LYS A 62 -46.92 3.92 11.33
N ILE A 63 -47.12 2.75 10.71
CA ILE A 63 -47.05 2.59 9.25
C ILE A 63 -48.08 3.48 8.57
N TYR A 64 -49.33 3.49 9.06
CA TYR A 64 -50.40 4.33 8.53
C TYR A 64 -50.03 5.80 8.63
N GLY A 65 -49.52 6.26 9.77
CA GLY A 65 -49.08 7.63 9.98
C GLY A 65 -47.97 8.08 9.05
N HIS A 66 -47.06 7.20 8.70
CA HIS A 66 -45.96 7.51 7.76
C HIS A 66 -46.40 7.49 6.28
N LEU A 67 -47.28 6.59 5.90
CA LEU A 67 -47.71 6.44 4.50
C LEU A 67 -48.81 7.41 4.05
N THR A 68 -49.52 8.03 5.00
CA THR A 68 -50.62 8.98 4.69
C THR A 68 -50.20 10.46 4.68
N PHE A 69 -48.91 10.75 4.71
CA PHE A 69 -48.40 12.12 4.86
C PHE A 69 -48.73 13.06 3.69
N ASP A 70 -49.06 12.54 2.51
CA ASP A 70 -49.48 13.34 1.35
C ASP A 70 -50.79 12.80 0.79
N THR A 71 -51.88 13.22 1.39
CA THR A 71 -53.25 12.83 0.98
C THR A 71 -53.64 13.30 -0.42
N SER A 72 -52.83 14.14 -1.07
CA SER A 72 -53.12 14.65 -2.42
C SER A 72 -52.69 13.69 -3.54
N LYS A 73 -51.90 12.67 -3.25
CA LYS A 73 -51.26 11.81 -4.28
C LYS A 73 -51.45 10.31 -4.11
N ALA A 74 -51.88 9.82 -2.96
CA ALA A 74 -51.96 8.40 -2.69
C ALA A 74 -53.41 7.88 -2.60
N PRO A 75 -53.73 6.72 -3.15
CA PRO A 75 -54.94 6.00 -2.77
C PRO A 75 -54.89 5.74 -1.26
N SER A 76 -56.00 5.99 -0.56
CA SER A 76 -56.08 5.79 0.88
C SER A 76 -55.74 4.34 1.25
N LEU A 77 -54.78 4.17 2.17
CA LEU A 77 -54.46 2.84 2.72
C LEU A 77 -55.70 2.28 3.43
N LYS A 78 -56.03 1.04 3.13
CA LYS A 78 -57.11 0.31 3.79
C LYS A 78 -56.52 -0.69 4.77
N ILE A 79 -56.86 -0.57 6.03
CA ILE A 79 -56.51 -1.53 7.07
C ILE A 79 -57.61 -2.60 7.12
N ILE A 80 -57.22 -3.86 7.00
CA ILE A 80 -58.13 -5.02 7.05
C ILE A 80 -57.72 -5.86 8.25
N ASP A 81 -58.63 -5.99 9.21
CA ASP A 81 -58.48 -6.87 10.35
C ASP A 81 -58.80 -8.30 9.93
N LEU A 82 -57.78 -9.15 9.95
CA LEU A 82 -57.89 -10.58 9.64
C LEU A 82 -58.06 -11.46 10.87
N SER A 83 -58.20 -10.89 12.07
CA SER A 83 -58.33 -11.65 13.34
C SER A 83 -59.51 -12.61 13.40
N ASN A 84 -60.56 -12.30 12.66
CA ASN A 84 -61.80 -13.05 12.60
C ASN A 84 -61.94 -13.99 11.37
N THR A 85 -60.93 -14.03 10.50
CA THR A 85 -60.92 -14.94 9.39
C THR A 85 -60.23 -16.25 9.83
N GLU A 86 -60.89 -17.40 9.65
CA GLU A 86 -60.27 -18.71 9.77
C GLU A 86 -59.18 -18.83 8.71
N VAL A 87 -58.01 -18.37 9.03
CA VAL A 87 -56.80 -18.71 8.31
C VAL A 87 -56.44 -20.11 8.75
N SER A 88 -57.00 -21.10 8.09
CA SER A 88 -56.94 -22.51 8.49
C SER A 88 -55.57 -23.15 8.30
N ASP A 89 -54.55 -22.43 7.81
CA ASP A 89 -53.24 -23.00 7.62
C ASP A 89 -52.11 -22.00 7.98
N ARG A 90 -51.82 -21.94 9.29
CA ARG A 90 -50.64 -21.21 9.76
C ARG A 90 -49.31 -21.78 9.32
N ASN A 91 -49.31 -22.94 8.70
CA ASN A 91 -48.08 -23.66 8.28
C ASN A 91 -47.74 -23.50 6.80
N ASN A 92 -48.65 -23.02 5.97
CA ASN A 92 -48.40 -22.75 4.58
C ASN A 92 -48.31 -21.27 4.32
N PHE A 93 -47.21 -20.68 4.77
CA PHE A 93 -46.84 -19.31 4.42
C PHE A 93 -46.42 -19.26 2.96
N ILE A 94 -47.40 -19.16 2.07
CA ILE A 94 -47.17 -18.91 0.66
C ILE A 94 -46.94 -17.41 0.48
N PRO A 95 -45.92 -17.00 -0.28
CA PRO A 95 -45.64 -15.57 -0.48
C PRO A 95 -46.86 -14.85 -1.04
N LEU A 96 -47.23 -13.93 -0.32
CA LEU A 96 -48.22 -12.88 -0.31
C LEU A 96 -49.07 -12.48 -1.54
N PRO A 97 -48.75 -12.63 -2.81
CA PRO A 97 -49.61 -12.12 -3.87
C PRO A 97 -50.97 -12.83 -3.99
N TRP A 98 -51.04 -14.06 -3.56
CA TRP A 98 -52.24 -14.89 -3.74
C TRP A 98 -53.19 -14.83 -2.57
N ILE A 99 -52.72 -14.86 -1.35
CA ILE A 99 -53.56 -14.83 -0.14
C ILE A 99 -54.24 -13.47 0.03
N THR A 100 -53.52 -12.40 -0.24
CA THR A 100 -54.07 -11.05 -0.15
C THR A 100 -55.17 -10.78 -1.17
N SER A 101 -55.08 -11.31 -2.38
CA SER A 101 -56.14 -11.07 -3.39
C SER A 101 -57.42 -11.80 -3.08
N GLU A 102 -57.38 -13.04 -2.55
CA GLU A 102 -58.58 -13.80 -2.20
C GLU A 102 -59.22 -13.32 -0.90
N LEU A 103 -58.44 -13.06 0.14
CA LEU A 103 -58.95 -12.52 1.41
C LEU A 103 -59.51 -11.11 1.26
N LEU A 104 -58.90 -10.26 0.45
CA LEU A 104 -59.36 -8.94 0.15
C LEU A 104 -60.65 -8.96 -0.72
N LEU A 105 -60.75 -9.88 -1.64
CA LEU A 105 -61.95 -10.14 -2.39
C LEU A 105 -63.12 -10.62 -1.51
N GLN A 106 -62.84 -11.45 -0.50
CA GLN A 106 -63.87 -11.87 0.45
C GLN A 106 -64.29 -10.76 1.41
N SER A 107 -63.39 -9.93 1.90
CA SER A 107 -63.71 -8.79 2.78
C SER A 107 -64.46 -7.70 2.07
N ASP A 108 -64.18 -7.45 0.79
CA ASP A 108 -64.86 -6.43 -0.01
C ASP A 108 -66.21 -6.88 -0.59
N ARG A 109 -66.49 -8.21 -0.58
CA ARG A 109 -67.86 -8.68 -0.90
C ARG A 109 -68.94 -8.11 0.04
N ASN A 110 -68.59 -7.72 1.24
CA ASN A 110 -69.46 -7.10 2.21
C ASN A 110 -69.46 -5.57 2.18
N SER A 111 -68.55 -4.93 1.47
CA SER A 111 -68.52 -3.51 1.27
C SER A 111 -69.22 -3.16 -0.03
N GLN A 112 -70.34 -2.43 0.01
CA GLN A 112 -71.15 -2.10 -1.15
C GLN A 112 -70.47 -1.20 -2.20
N ILE A 113 -69.23 -0.83 -1.99
CA ILE A 113 -68.50 0.08 -2.86
C ILE A 113 -67.83 -0.65 -4.03
N TRP A 114 -67.49 -1.91 -3.85
CA TRP A 114 -66.72 -2.69 -4.85
C TRP A 114 -67.42 -3.99 -5.27
N SER A 115 -68.67 -4.20 -4.88
CA SER A 115 -69.45 -5.39 -5.19
C SER A 115 -70.03 -5.32 -6.61
N TYR A 116 -69.18 -5.29 -7.61
CA TYR A 116 -69.70 -5.28 -8.94
C TYR A 116 -69.18 -6.34 -9.83
N ASN A 117 -70.07 -7.07 -10.32
CA ASN A 117 -70.15 -7.80 -11.57
C ASN A 117 -69.70 -6.94 -12.78
N THR A 118 -68.61 -6.25 -12.70
CA THR A 118 -67.93 -5.72 -13.87
C THR A 118 -67.15 -6.88 -14.42
N GLY A 119 -67.42 -7.38 -15.56
CA GLY A 119 -66.77 -8.52 -16.21
C GLY A 119 -65.25 -8.39 -16.37
N PHE A 120 -64.61 -7.60 -15.57
CA PHE A 120 -63.17 -7.35 -15.51
C PHE A 120 -62.63 -7.70 -14.15
N ASN A 121 -62.27 -8.94 -13.92
CA ASN A 121 -61.69 -9.44 -12.69
C ASN A 121 -60.36 -8.78 -12.30
N ASN A 122 -59.82 -7.92 -13.12
CA ASN A 122 -58.53 -7.29 -12.89
C ASN A 122 -58.60 -5.92 -12.16
N PHE A 123 -59.78 -5.30 -12.08
CA PHE A 123 -59.95 -3.99 -11.40
C PHE A 123 -59.76 -4.04 -9.88
N TYR A 124 -59.91 -5.22 -9.27
CA TYR A 124 -59.69 -5.37 -7.83
C TYR A 124 -58.25 -5.20 -7.40
N ARG A 125 -57.32 -5.32 -8.34
CA ARG A 125 -55.86 -5.23 -8.06
C ARG A 125 -55.34 -3.78 -8.13
N LEU A 126 -56.09 -2.89 -8.73
CA LEU A 126 -55.66 -1.49 -8.93
C LEU A 126 -55.24 -0.75 -7.64
N PRO A 127 -55.94 -0.91 -6.49
CA PRO A 127 -55.54 -0.25 -5.26
C PRO A 127 -54.25 -0.80 -4.63
N TYR A 128 -53.74 -1.92 -5.14
CA TYR A 128 -52.58 -2.66 -4.57
C TYR A 128 -51.39 -2.66 -5.51
N ILE A 129 -51.34 -1.72 -6.44
CA ILE A 129 -50.26 -1.63 -7.42
C ILE A 129 -49.39 -0.42 -7.07
N ILE A 130 -48.11 -0.65 -7.01
CA ILE A 130 -47.07 0.35 -6.79
C ILE A 130 -46.03 0.30 -7.88
N THR A 131 -45.33 1.41 -8.10
CA THR A 131 -44.16 1.44 -9.00
C THR A 131 -42.96 0.77 -8.36
N ALA A 132 -41.91 0.45 -9.15
CA ALA A 132 -40.66 -0.05 -8.65
C ALA A 132 -40.00 0.93 -7.66
N GLU A 133 -40.13 2.22 -7.91
CA GLU A 133 -39.59 3.27 -7.07
C GLU A 133 -40.28 3.32 -5.70
N GLU A 134 -41.61 3.28 -5.68
CA GLU A 134 -42.38 3.17 -4.44
C GLU A 134 -42.14 1.84 -3.70
N ALA A 135 -41.94 0.72 -4.43
CA ALA A 135 -41.63 -0.56 -3.83
C ALA A 135 -40.30 -0.53 -3.05
N THR A 136 -39.32 0.21 -3.51
CA THR A 136 -38.01 0.31 -2.81
C THR A 136 -38.14 0.96 -1.44
N GLU A 137 -39.14 1.79 -1.20
CA GLU A 137 -39.41 2.42 0.09
C GLU A 137 -39.88 1.41 1.15
N PHE A 138 -40.62 0.39 0.71
CA PHE A 138 -41.10 -0.69 1.59
C PHE A 138 -40.07 -1.76 1.87
N PHE A 139 -39.09 -1.94 0.99
CA PHE A 139 -38.05 -2.97 1.10
C PHE A 139 -36.73 -2.42 1.65
N ARG A 140 -36.73 -1.26 2.27
CA ARG A 140 -35.54 -0.78 2.97
C ARG A 140 -35.20 -1.71 4.12
N LEU A 141 -34.03 -2.31 4.06
CA LEU A 141 -33.48 -3.02 5.21
C LEU A 141 -33.33 -2.03 6.38
N PRO A 142 -33.70 -2.40 7.60
CA PRO A 142 -33.57 -1.53 8.75
C PRO A 142 -32.09 -1.22 8.99
N ILE A 143 -31.67 -0.01 8.62
CA ILE A 143 -30.33 0.49 8.87
C ILE A 143 -30.28 0.99 10.30
N GLY A 144 -29.50 0.34 11.14
CA GLY A 144 -29.23 0.78 12.50
C GLY A 144 -28.38 2.05 12.48
N THR A 145 -28.96 3.21 12.81
CA THR A 145 -28.14 4.36 13.15
C THR A 145 -27.49 4.13 14.52
N GLN A 146 -26.24 4.54 14.69
CA GLN A 146 -25.36 4.22 15.84
C GLN A 146 -25.93 4.52 17.24
N ARG A 147 -27.14 5.05 17.38
CA ARG A 147 -27.69 5.50 18.66
C ARG A 147 -29.06 4.95 19.06
N VAL A 148 -29.90 4.42 18.18
CA VAL A 148 -31.32 4.25 18.57
C VAL A 148 -32.04 2.99 18.03
N SER A 149 -31.51 2.16 17.16
CA SER A 149 -32.27 1.02 16.64
C SER A 149 -31.47 -0.27 16.57
N ALA A 150 -32.10 -1.37 17.02
CA ALA A 150 -31.68 -2.73 16.72
C ALA A 150 -31.92 -3.02 15.22
N GLY A 151 -31.13 -2.43 14.36
CA GLY A 151 -31.08 -2.76 12.94
C GLY A 151 -29.96 -3.75 12.67
N LEU A 152 -29.95 -4.31 11.48
CA LEU A 152 -28.81 -5.08 11.01
C LEU A 152 -27.56 -4.19 11.09
N PRO A 153 -26.46 -4.63 11.72
CA PRO A 153 -25.22 -3.88 11.70
C PRO A 153 -24.78 -3.81 10.23
N ILE A 154 -24.96 -2.66 9.62
CA ILE A 154 -24.26 -2.37 8.38
C ILE A 154 -22.86 -2.02 8.83
N ASN A 155 -21.90 -2.85 8.51
CA ASN A 155 -20.55 -2.36 8.36
C ASN A 155 -20.67 -1.23 7.34
N ASP A 156 -20.24 -0.02 7.72
CA ASP A 156 -20.19 1.17 6.86
C ASP A 156 -19.17 0.99 5.70
N THR A 157 -19.12 -0.17 5.12
CA THR A 157 -18.58 -0.35 3.80
C THR A 157 -19.74 0.00 2.87
N GLU A 158 -19.67 1.15 2.24
CA GLU A 158 -20.39 1.38 1.01
C GLU A 158 -20.11 0.19 0.10
N SER A 159 -20.92 -0.84 0.21
CA SER A 159 -20.94 -1.92 -0.76
C SER A 159 -21.70 -1.40 -1.99
N SER A 160 -21.10 -0.42 -2.67
CA SER A 160 -21.26 -0.40 -4.11
C SER A 160 -20.90 -1.83 -4.52
N SER A 161 -21.74 -2.49 -5.29
CA SER A 161 -21.39 -3.75 -5.94
C SER A 161 -20.18 -3.43 -6.81
N LYS A 162 -18.99 -3.54 -6.21
CA LYS A 162 -17.73 -3.28 -6.88
C LYS A 162 -17.62 -4.38 -7.91
N THR A 163 -17.95 -4.04 -9.13
CA THR A 163 -17.67 -4.88 -10.28
C THR A 163 -16.17 -4.81 -10.49
N TYR A 164 -15.43 -5.63 -9.73
CA TYR A 164 -14.02 -5.82 -10.04
C TYR A 164 -13.95 -6.29 -11.49
N SER A 165 -13.10 -5.67 -12.28
CA SER A 165 -12.75 -6.30 -13.54
C SER A 165 -12.32 -7.71 -13.18
N ASN A 166 -12.95 -8.74 -13.75
CA ASN A 166 -12.72 -10.16 -13.44
C ASN A 166 -11.22 -10.58 -13.53
N ASN A 167 -10.38 -9.66 -14.01
CA ASN A 167 -8.95 -9.84 -14.21
C ASN A 167 -8.08 -9.55 -12.97
N LEU A 168 -8.65 -9.11 -11.84
CA LEU A 168 -7.89 -8.81 -10.60
C LEU A 168 -8.15 -9.83 -9.49
N ILE A 169 -9.32 -10.48 -9.51
CA ILE A 169 -9.72 -11.46 -8.51
C ILE A 169 -9.18 -12.83 -8.91
N ASN A 170 -8.56 -13.53 -7.96
CA ASN A 170 -7.96 -14.87 -8.15
C ASN A 170 -6.97 -14.90 -9.33
N SER A 171 -6.34 -13.77 -9.62
CA SER A 171 -5.41 -13.60 -10.74
C SER A 171 -4.24 -12.72 -10.30
N GLY A 172 -3.13 -12.83 -11.02
CA GLY A 172 -1.88 -12.12 -10.72
C GLY A 172 -0.74 -13.11 -10.56
N ASP A 173 0.48 -12.59 -10.70
CA ASP A 173 1.69 -13.41 -10.55
C ASP A 173 2.00 -13.65 -9.06
N ILE A 174 1.63 -12.69 -8.21
CA ILE A 174 1.89 -12.74 -6.76
C ILE A 174 0.60 -12.40 -6.02
N GLU A 175 0.16 -13.30 -5.16
CA GLU A 175 -0.96 -13.07 -4.26
C GLU A 175 -0.58 -12.10 -3.14
N ILE A 176 -1.40 -11.07 -2.92
CA ILE A 176 -1.20 -10.10 -1.83
C ILE A 176 -2.01 -10.49 -0.60
N GLY A 177 -3.23 -10.98 -0.79
CA GLY A 177 -4.08 -11.39 0.31
C GLY A 177 -5.51 -11.68 -0.12
N LEU A 178 -6.36 -12.00 0.85
CA LEU A 178 -7.77 -12.30 0.65
C LEU A 178 -8.60 -11.04 0.82
N LEU A 179 -9.53 -10.81 -0.11
CA LEU A 179 -10.45 -9.67 -0.06
C LEU A 179 -11.46 -9.82 1.07
N LYS A 180 -11.52 -8.85 1.94
CA LYS A 180 -12.47 -8.83 3.05
C LYS A 180 -13.90 -8.57 2.59
N SER A 181 -14.06 -7.85 1.50
CA SER A 181 -15.37 -7.61 0.85
C SER A 181 -16.06 -8.89 0.38
N SER A 182 -15.29 -9.92 0.01
CA SER A 182 -15.83 -11.24 -0.37
C SER A 182 -15.99 -12.22 0.80
N GLY A 183 -15.75 -11.76 2.05
CA GLY A 183 -15.71 -12.62 3.22
C GLY A 183 -14.49 -13.56 3.23
N ASN A 184 -13.37 -13.11 2.73
CA ASN A 184 -12.09 -13.83 2.61
C ASN A 184 -12.16 -15.07 1.69
N LYS A 185 -13.01 -15.04 0.67
CA LYS A 185 -13.13 -16.14 -0.29
C LYS A 185 -12.29 -15.93 -1.55
N ASP A 186 -12.19 -14.68 -1.98
CA ASP A 186 -11.45 -14.31 -3.17
C ASP A 186 -10.11 -13.71 -2.82
N SER A 187 -9.07 -14.07 -3.54
CA SER A 187 -7.75 -13.48 -3.41
C SER A 187 -7.56 -12.32 -4.39
N ILE A 188 -6.69 -11.40 -4.03
CA ILE A 188 -6.22 -10.35 -4.93
C ILE A 188 -4.72 -10.47 -5.10
N GLY A 189 -4.28 -10.45 -6.36
CA GLY A 189 -2.87 -10.52 -6.73
C GLY A 189 -2.42 -9.35 -7.56
N ILE A 190 -1.11 -9.24 -7.71
CA ILE A 190 -0.43 -8.24 -8.53
C ILE A 190 0.42 -8.92 -9.60
N THR A 191 0.66 -8.24 -10.70
CA THR A 191 1.61 -8.73 -11.70
C THR A 191 3.03 -8.25 -11.38
N LEU A 192 4.03 -8.98 -11.88
CA LEU A 192 5.43 -8.57 -11.77
C LEU A 192 5.66 -7.18 -12.39
N LYS A 193 4.89 -6.80 -13.41
CA LYS A 193 4.93 -5.46 -14.00
C LYS A 193 4.41 -4.37 -13.05
N ASP A 194 3.43 -4.69 -12.22
CA ASP A 194 2.92 -3.73 -11.23
C ASP A 194 3.97 -3.49 -10.15
N LEU A 195 4.67 -4.52 -9.69
CA LEU A 195 5.73 -4.39 -8.69
C LEU A 195 6.93 -3.53 -9.19
N ALA A 196 7.20 -3.55 -10.50
CA ALA A 196 8.21 -2.66 -11.10
C ALA A 196 7.88 -1.16 -10.95
N LYS A 197 6.61 -0.81 -10.64
CA LYS A 197 6.16 0.58 -10.42
C LYS A 197 6.32 1.05 -8.97
N HIS A 198 7.01 0.29 -8.17
CA HIS A 198 7.32 0.55 -6.76
C HIS A 198 6.14 0.38 -5.80
N MET A 199 6.48 -0.04 -4.59
CA MET A 199 5.52 -0.31 -3.52
C MET A 199 5.90 0.43 -2.24
N LEU A 200 4.91 0.99 -1.56
CA LEU A 200 5.03 1.52 -0.20
C LEU A 200 4.30 0.59 0.76
N VAL A 201 4.98 0.17 1.82
CA VAL A 201 4.42 -0.68 2.88
C VAL A 201 4.53 0.06 4.21
N VAL A 202 3.41 0.51 4.77
CA VAL A 202 3.41 1.30 6.01
C VAL A 202 2.49 0.73 7.07
N GLY A 203 2.81 1.01 8.34
CA GLY A 203 1.98 0.61 9.48
C GLY A 203 2.75 0.55 10.79
N THR A 204 2.04 0.58 11.91
CA THR A 204 2.64 0.52 13.25
C THR A 204 3.41 -0.77 13.51
N PRO A 205 4.34 -0.81 14.47
CA PRO A 205 5.00 -2.05 14.90
C PRO A 205 3.98 -3.14 15.25
N GLY A 206 4.28 -4.39 14.85
CA GLY A 206 3.41 -5.53 15.10
C GLY A 206 2.14 -5.60 14.25
N SER A 207 1.96 -4.73 13.25
CA SER A 207 0.79 -4.75 12.36
C SER A 207 0.84 -5.79 11.24
N GLY A 208 2.02 -6.38 10.95
CA GLY A 208 2.19 -7.41 9.93
C GLY A 208 3.09 -7.03 8.75
N LYS A 209 3.66 -5.81 8.72
CA LYS A 209 4.54 -5.34 7.63
C LYS A 209 5.65 -6.32 7.27
N THR A 210 6.50 -6.64 8.24
CA THR A 210 7.66 -7.54 7.99
C THR A 210 7.21 -8.94 7.58
N THR A 211 6.13 -9.47 8.17
CA THR A 211 5.56 -10.77 7.77
C THR A 211 5.10 -10.76 6.31
N PHE A 212 4.40 -9.70 5.91
CA PHE A 212 4.00 -9.48 4.52
C PHE A 212 5.21 -9.37 3.59
N SER A 213 6.19 -8.53 3.94
CA SER A 213 7.39 -8.31 3.11
C SER A 213 8.22 -9.59 2.96
N VAL A 214 8.37 -10.37 4.03
CA VAL A 214 9.04 -11.69 3.98
C VAL A 214 8.30 -12.62 3.03
N GLY A 215 6.98 -12.70 3.11
CA GLY A 215 6.17 -13.53 2.23
C GLY A 215 6.25 -13.10 0.75
N LEU A 216 6.27 -11.79 0.50
CA LEU A 216 6.46 -11.22 -0.84
C LEU A 216 7.81 -11.65 -1.44
N LEU A 217 8.89 -11.48 -0.68
CA LEU A 217 10.26 -11.78 -1.13
C LEU A 217 10.46 -13.29 -1.37
N ASP A 218 9.95 -14.14 -0.50
CA ASP A 218 10.08 -15.59 -0.64
C ASP A 218 9.36 -16.10 -1.90
N ARG A 219 8.13 -15.61 -2.15
CA ARG A 219 7.39 -15.94 -3.39
C ARG A 219 8.09 -15.41 -4.64
N LEU A 220 8.62 -14.18 -4.61
CA LEU A 220 9.39 -13.63 -5.73
C LEU A 220 10.54 -14.57 -6.14
N TRP A 221 11.25 -15.11 -5.18
CA TRP A 221 12.37 -16.01 -5.48
C TRP A 221 11.92 -17.42 -5.85
N LYS A 222 11.06 -18.04 -5.06
CA LYS A 222 10.67 -19.43 -5.26
C LYS A 222 9.80 -19.66 -6.48
N GLU A 223 8.86 -18.77 -6.74
CA GLU A 223 7.88 -18.94 -7.81
C GLU A 223 8.35 -18.32 -9.13
N HIS A 224 9.06 -17.19 -9.06
CA HIS A 224 9.42 -16.41 -10.24
C HIS A 224 10.92 -16.29 -10.50
N HIS A 225 11.78 -16.76 -9.59
CA HIS A 225 13.23 -16.61 -9.65
C HIS A 225 13.68 -15.15 -9.81
N ILE A 226 12.90 -14.21 -9.26
CA ILE A 226 13.26 -12.79 -9.22
C ILE A 226 14.11 -12.54 -7.97
N PRO A 227 15.39 -12.18 -8.13
CA PRO A 227 16.27 -11.88 -7.01
C PRO A 227 15.84 -10.57 -6.33
N PHE A 228 16.20 -10.45 -5.06
CA PHE A 228 15.92 -9.26 -4.27
C PHE A 228 17.13 -8.84 -3.43
N LEU A 229 17.17 -7.55 -3.12
CA LEU A 229 18.12 -6.97 -2.17
C LEU A 229 17.36 -6.30 -1.04
N VAL A 230 17.56 -6.73 0.19
CA VAL A 230 17.01 -6.08 1.39
C VAL A 230 18.11 -5.25 2.05
N ILE A 231 17.81 -4.00 2.37
CA ILE A 231 18.64 -3.14 3.21
C ILE A 231 17.89 -2.90 4.52
N GLU A 232 18.43 -3.41 5.61
CA GLU A 232 17.81 -3.43 6.93
C GLU A 232 18.65 -2.61 7.93
N PRO A 233 18.32 -1.32 8.18
CA PRO A 233 19.14 -0.44 9.00
C PRO A 233 19.06 -0.68 10.51
N ALA A 234 17.93 -1.16 11.02
CA ALA A 234 17.65 -1.14 12.45
C ALA A 234 17.51 -2.51 13.10
N LYS A 235 17.08 -3.50 12.33
CA LYS A 235 16.76 -4.84 12.83
C LYS A 235 17.49 -5.91 12.03
N ASN A 236 17.17 -7.15 12.26
CA ASN A 236 17.70 -8.32 11.54
C ASN A 236 16.62 -9.41 11.44
N GLU A 237 15.43 -8.99 11.01
CA GLU A 237 14.26 -9.88 10.92
C GLU A 237 14.22 -10.70 9.63
N TYR A 238 14.77 -10.16 8.52
CA TYR A 238 14.74 -10.80 7.20
C TYR A 238 15.69 -11.97 7.07
N ARG A 239 16.74 -12.07 7.94
CA ARG A 239 17.66 -13.21 7.96
C ARG A 239 16.96 -14.57 8.14
N ALA A 240 15.77 -14.57 8.69
CA ALA A 240 14.95 -15.77 8.83
C ALA A 240 14.69 -16.48 7.49
N LEU A 241 14.70 -15.75 6.37
CA LEU A 241 14.55 -16.31 5.02
C LEU A 241 15.67 -17.29 4.63
N VAL A 242 16.84 -17.29 5.29
CA VAL A 242 17.89 -18.29 5.05
C VAL A 242 17.36 -19.72 5.25
N GLN A 243 16.37 -19.91 6.13
CA GLN A 243 15.76 -21.21 6.39
C GLN A 243 14.92 -21.72 5.20
N SER A 244 14.37 -20.81 4.40
CA SER A 244 13.51 -21.14 3.25
C SER A 244 14.20 -20.96 1.90
N ILE A 245 15.27 -20.16 1.85
CA ILE A 245 16.03 -19.83 0.64
C ILE A 245 17.50 -20.18 0.85
N PRO A 246 17.96 -21.35 0.46
CA PRO A 246 19.38 -21.79 0.68
C PRO A 246 20.41 -20.90 -0.04
N ASP A 247 20.03 -20.27 -1.14
CA ASP A 247 20.91 -19.37 -1.92
C ASP A 247 20.98 -17.94 -1.38
N LEU A 248 20.27 -17.65 -0.30
CA LEU A 248 20.22 -16.31 0.30
C LEU A 248 21.59 -15.89 0.82
N GLN A 249 22.02 -14.70 0.43
CA GLN A 249 23.23 -14.07 0.90
C GLN A 249 22.90 -13.09 2.02
N VAL A 250 23.51 -13.23 3.19
CA VAL A 250 23.35 -12.30 4.30
C VAL A 250 24.69 -11.66 4.62
N PHE A 251 24.74 -10.34 4.62
CA PHE A 251 25.92 -9.56 4.98
C PHE A 251 25.65 -8.75 6.25
N THR A 252 26.66 -8.69 7.13
CA THR A 252 26.55 -8.06 8.45
C THR A 252 27.63 -7.00 8.64
N PRO A 253 27.54 -5.82 7.99
CA PRO A 253 28.49 -4.72 8.20
C PRO A 253 28.62 -4.39 9.69
N GLY A 254 29.86 -4.19 10.16
CA GLY A 254 30.14 -4.00 11.58
C GLY A 254 30.34 -5.29 12.38
N LYS A 255 29.97 -6.46 11.84
CA LYS A 255 30.21 -7.78 12.45
C LYS A 255 31.00 -8.67 11.50
N ASN A 256 32.27 -8.30 11.26
CA ASN A 256 33.12 -8.95 10.25
C ASN A 256 33.42 -10.43 10.52
N PHE A 257 33.19 -10.89 11.75
CA PHE A 257 33.38 -12.29 12.12
C PHE A 257 32.18 -13.19 11.77
N ILE A 258 31.05 -12.61 11.37
CA ILE A 258 29.84 -13.36 10.99
C ILE A 258 29.81 -13.53 9.47
N SER A 259 29.46 -12.45 8.76
CA SER A 259 29.42 -12.38 7.30
C SER A 259 29.77 -10.96 6.86
N PRO A 260 31.07 -10.66 6.67
CA PRO A 260 31.53 -9.30 6.43
C PRO A 260 30.93 -8.73 5.14
N PHE A 261 30.52 -7.46 5.19
CA PHE A 261 30.17 -6.69 4.01
C PHE A 261 31.39 -5.89 3.57
N VAL A 262 32.05 -6.38 2.55
CA VAL A 262 33.24 -5.72 2.00
C VAL A 262 32.82 -4.83 0.86
N PHE A 263 32.89 -3.53 1.08
CA PHE A 263 32.49 -2.53 0.10
C PHE A 263 33.55 -1.43 -0.01
N ASN A 264 34.12 -1.27 -1.19
CA ASN A 264 35.04 -0.18 -1.50
C ASN A 264 34.33 0.83 -2.42
N PRO A 265 34.01 2.03 -1.93
CA PRO A 265 33.28 3.03 -2.71
C PRO A 265 34.09 3.60 -3.88
N PHE A 266 35.41 3.38 -3.93
CA PHE A 266 36.26 3.88 -5.01
C PHE A 266 36.35 2.92 -6.20
N VAL A 267 35.83 1.71 -6.11
CA VAL A 267 35.77 0.76 -7.21
C VAL A 267 34.50 0.99 -8.03
N PRO A 268 34.58 1.48 -9.28
CA PRO A 268 33.40 1.65 -10.12
C PRO A 268 32.67 0.31 -10.34
N PRO A 269 31.34 0.29 -10.36
CA PRO A 269 30.60 -0.91 -10.76
C PRO A 269 30.92 -1.32 -12.20
N LYS A 270 30.64 -2.59 -12.53
CA LYS A 270 30.90 -3.14 -13.86
C LYS A 270 30.28 -2.29 -14.97
N ASN A 271 31.03 -2.06 -16.05
CA ASN A 271 30.65 -1.27 -17.23
C ASN A 271 30.32 0.21 -16.96
N VAL A 272 30.53 0.72 -15.75
CA VAL A 272 30.35 2.14 -15.44
C VAL A 272 31.65 2.88 -15.74
N LYS A 273 31.58 3.95 -16.54
CA LYS A 273 32.74 4.81 -16.84
C LYS A 273 33.15 5.60 -15.61
N LEU A 274 34.48 5.69 -15.40
CA LEU A 274 35.04 6.40 -14.24
C LEU A 274 34.61 7.87 -14.17
N GLU A 275 34.57 8.57 -15.29
CA GLU A 275 34.14 9.97 -15.35
C GLU A 275 32.76 10.19 -14.75
N THR A 276 31.78 9.35 -15.12
CA THR A 276 30.42 9.39 -14.58
C THR A 276 30.40 9.00 -13.11
N TYR A 277 31.19 8.00 -12.72
CA TYR A 277 31.23 7.51 -11.37
C TYR A 277 31.85 8.49 -10.37
N LYS A 278 32.90 9.22 -10.76
CA LYS A 278 33.53 10.27 -9.93
C LYS A 278 32.53 11.34 -9.51
N SER A 279 31.69 11.82 -10.44
CA SER A 279 30.65 12.79 -10.13
C SER A 279 29.66 12.27 -9.09
N THR A 280 29.27 11.01 -9.22
CA THR A 280 28.38 10.31 -8.29
C THR A 280 29.02 10.16 -6.90
N LEU A 281 30.26 9.73 -6.86
CA LEU A 281 31.04 9.56 -5.63
C LEU A 281 31.23 10.86 -4.87
N LYS A 282 31.55 11.95 -5.57
CA LYS A 282 31.66 13.29 -5.00
C LYS A 282 30.37 13.69 -4.29
N THR A 283 29.24 13.50 -4.95
CA THR A 283 27.92 13.84 -4.39
C THR A 283 27.65 13.09 -3.08
N ALA A 284 27.94 11.79 -3.03
CA ALA A 284 27.73 10.97 -1.85
C ALA A 284 28.62 11.37 -0.65
N PHE A 285 29.91 11.58 -0.92
CA PHE A 285 30.85 11.98 0.15
C PHE A 285 30.63 13.40 0.65
N ALA A 286 30.31 14.34 -0.25
CA ALA A 286 30.00 15.73 0.13
C ALA A 286 28.86 15.80 1.15
N ALA A 287 27.90 14.90 0.99
CA ALA A 287 26.79 14.75 1.92
C ALA A 287 27.20 14.19 3.28
N ALA A 288 27.95 13.09 3.21
CA ALA A 288 28.26 12.30 4.39
C ALA A 288 29.25 12.98 5.34
N VAL A 289 30.12 13.82 4.80
CA VAL A 289 31.24 14.41 5.53
C VAL A 289 31.00 15.90 5.81
N SER A 290 29.77 16.41 5.55
CA SER A 290 29.41 17.84 5.70
C SER A 290 30.48 18.75 5.09
N MET A 291 30.78 18.54 3.82
CA MET A 291 31.83 19.27 3.11
C MET A 291 31.30 20.60 2.60
N SER A 292 31.46 21.64 3.39
CA SER A 292 31.28 23.02 2.91
C SER A 292 32.51 23.51 2.14
N THR A 293 32.31 24.49 1.27
CA THR A 293 33.41 25.14 0.54
C THR A 293 34.43 25.76 1.54
N PRO A 294 35.75 25.53 1.39
CA PRO A 294 36.43 24.93 0.19
C PRO A 294 36.66 23.43 0.25
N LEU A 295 36.20 22.71 1.27
CA LEU A 295 36.50 21.30 1.51
C LEU A 295 35.94 20.40 0.38
N ASP A 296 34.81 20.75 -0.18
CA ASP A 296 34.19 20.08 -1.32
C ASP A 296 35.07 20.11 -2.58
N LYS A 297 35.74 21.23 -2.80
CA LYS A 297 36.67 21.38 -3.94
C LYS A 297 37.98 20.62 -3.75
N ILE A 298 38.51 20.64 -2.54
CA ILE A 298 39.70 19.86 -2.18
C ILE A 298 39.41 18.38 -2.36
N PHE A 299 38.23 17.92 -1.96
CA PHE A 299 37.82 16.53 -2.11
C PHE A 299 37.70 16.14 -3.58
N GLU A 300 37.08 16.97 -4.42
CA GLU A 300 36.96 16.75 -5.86
C GLU A 300 38.32 16.61 -6.54
N GLU A 301 39.25 17.50 -6.22
CA GLU A 301 40.61 17.46 -6.74
C GLU A 301 41.37 16.24 -6.23
N SER A 302 41.21 15.92 -4.96
CA SER A 302 41.81 14.72 -4.37
C SER A 302 41.30 13.42 -5.01
N ILE A 303 40.01 13.32 -5.35
CA ILE A 303 39.46 12.17 -6.10
C ILE A 303 40.16 12.06 -7.45
N ASN A 304 40.29 13.17 -8.20
CA ASN A 304 40.92 13.16 -9.51
C ASN A 304 42.39 12.75 -9.43
N ASN A 305 43.13 13.33 -8.48
CA ASN A 305 44.53 13.05 -8.26
C ASN A 305 44.74 11.59 -7.84
N CYS A 306 43.90 11.07 -6.93
CA CYS A 306 44.01 9.69 -6.45
C CYS A 306 43.79 8.68 -7.59
N TYR A 307 42.74 8.84 -8.38
CA TYR A 307 42.51 7.97 -9.51
C TYR A 307 43.68 8.05 -10.54
N SER A 308 44.23 9.25 -10.78
CA SER A 308 45.38 9.43 -11.66
C SER A 308 46.62 8.74 -11.10
N ASP A 309 46.94 8.94 -9.82
CA ASP A 309 48.09 8.31 -9.14
C ASP A 309 48.01 6.76 -9.21
N PHE A 310 46.77 6.23 -9.12
CA PHE A 310 46.50 4.77 -9.24
C PHE A 310 46.24 4.33 -10.70
N ARG A 311 46.65 5.13 -11.68
CA ARG A 311 46.63 4.83 -13.13
C ARG A 311 45.25 4.57 -13.75
N TRP A 312 44.21 5.17 -13.21
CA TRP A 312 42.90 5.15 -13.81
C TRP A 312 42.77 6.27 -14.84
N LEU A 313 42.13 5.95 -15.98
CA LEU A 313 41.71 6.94 -16.97
C LEU A 313 40.21 7.15 -16.92
N ASP A 314 39.73 8.34 -17.22
CA ASP A 314 38.29 8.68 -17.15
C ASP A 314 37.40 7.81 -18.03
N THR A 315 37.95 7.29 -19.12
CA THR A 315 37.27 6.36 -20.03
C THR A 315 37.25 4.91 -19.53
N TYR A 316 38.01 4.59 -18.47
CA TYR A 316 38.08 3.23 -17.94
C TYR A 316 36.78 2.83 -17.26
N THR A 317 36.48 1.54 -17.35
CA THR A 317 35.51 0.82 -16.54
C THR A 317 36.24 -0.10 -15.58
N SER A 318 35.53 -0.77 -14.69
CA SER A 318 36.12 -1.75 -13.77
C SER A 318 36.88 -2.88 -14.47
N ASP A 319 36.60 -3.14 -15.75
CA ASP A 319 37.27 -4.18 -16.53
C ASP A 319 38.58 -3.69 -17.17
N ASN A 320 38.80 -2.38 -17.28
CA ASN A 320 39.99 -1.73 -17.81
C ASN A 320 40.81 -1.15 -16.64
N LYS A 321 41.66 -1.91 -16.06
CA LYS A 321 42.21 -1.69 -14.71
C LYS A 321 43.24 -0.57 -14.57
N GLY A 322 42.89 0.44 -13.77
CA GLY A 322 43.79 1.05 -12.82
C GLY A 322 44.02 0.14 -11.58
N LEU A 323 44.87 0.52 -10.69
CA LEU A 323 45.05 -0.15 -9.41
C LEU A 323 43.94 0.26 -8.45
N ASN A 324 43.39 -0.69 -7.72
CA ASN A 324 42.43 -0.35 -6.67
C ASN A 324 43.14 0.34 -5.50
N PHE A 325 42.50 1.32 -4.93
CA PHE A 325 42.91 1.99 -3.68
C PHE A 325 41.73 1.98 -2.69
N ASN A 326 42.06 2.09 -1.43
CA ASN A 326 41.08 2.09 -0.34
C ASN A 326 40.94 3.50 0.30
N ILE A 327 40.14 3.61 1.34
CA ILE A 327 39.94 4.88 2.04
C ILE A 327 41.24 5.42 2.68
N SER A 328 42.09 4.57 3.19
CA SER A 328 43.39 4.94 3.79
C SER A 328 44.32 5.55 2.75
N ASP A 329 44.36 5.00 1.55
CA ASP A 329 45.13 5.56 0.44
C ASP A 329 44.54 6.89 -0.03
N PHE A 330 43.19 6.95 -0.10
CA PHE A 330 42.51 8.19 -0.45
C PHE A 330 42.81 9.31 0.56
N ILE A 331 42.86 9.02 1.86
CA ILE A 331 43.22 9.99 2.90
C ILE A 331 44.63 10.55 2.67
N LYS A 332 45.59 9.72 2.28
CA LYS A 332 46.93 10.18 1.93
C LYS A 332 46.93 11.08 0.71
N CYS A 333 46.19 10.72 -0.33
CA CYS A 333 46.00 11.56 -1.53
C CYS A 333 45.33 12.89 -1.16
N PHE A 334 44.34 12.87 -0.29
CA PHE A 334 43.68 14.07 0.19
C PHE A 334 44.61 15.00 0.94
N GLN A 335 45.46 14.47 1.84
CA GLN A 335 46.48 15.23 2.55
C GLN A 335 47.50 15.85 1.58
N LYS A 336 48.00 15.03 0.63
CA LYS A 336 48.94 15.50 -0.40
C LYS A 336 48.34 16.65 -1.22
N THR A 337 47.13 16.49 -1.74
CA THR A 337 46.42 17.53 -2.52
C THR A 337 46.19 18.78 -1.67
N PHE A 338 45.81 18.63 -0.42
CA PHE A 338 45.62 19.75 0.49
C PHE A 338 46.93 20.55 0.72
N ASP A 339 48.05 19.86 0.93
CA ASP A 339 49.36 20.47 1.12
C ASP A 339 49.86 21.16 -0.17
N GLU A 340 49.61 20.58 -1.34
CA GLU A 340 49.96 21.18 -2.65
C GLU A 340 49.18 22.45 -2.94
N ILE A 341 47.90 22.55 -2.52
CA ILE A 341 47.09 23.79 -2.64
C ILE A 341 47.68 24.91 -1.78
N GLY A 342 48.38 24.58 -0.70
CA GLY A 342 49.18 25.56 0.09
C GLY A 342 48.35 26.48 0.95
N TYR A 343 47.20 26.06 1.49
CA TYR A 343 46.43 26.86 2.43
C TYR A 343 47.24 27.23 3.71
N THR A 344 47.16 28.51 4.12
CA THR A 344 47.84 29.03 5.29
C THR A 344 46.87 29.58 6.33
N GLY A 345 47.29 29.74 7.58
CA GLY A 345 46.48 30.28 8.66
C GLY A 345 45.33 29.34 9.08
N ASP A 346 44.16 29.91 9.33
CA ASP A 346 42.98 29.16 9.77
C ASP A 346 42.47 28.12 8.73
N ALA A 347 42.78 28.34 7.47
CA ALA A 347 42.43 27.38 6.40
C ALA A 347 43.13 26.02 6.57
N LYS A 348 44.27 25.93 7.27
CA LYS A 348 44.90 24.66 7.66
C LYS A 348 44.00 23.79 8.53
N ASN A 349 43.15 24.38 9.34
CA ASN A 349 42.22 23.64 10.20
C ASN A 349 41.11 22.96 9.40
N ILE A 350 40.72 23.50 8.23
CA ILE A 350 39.74 22.91 7.32
C ILE A 350 40.24 21.58 6.79
N GLY A 351 41.48 21.51 6.30
CA GLY A 351 42.08 20.27 5.82
C GLY A 351 42.17 19.19 6.92
N ARG A 352 42.61 19.60 8.12
CA ARG A 352 42.67 18.70 9.30
C ARG A 352 41.27 18.16 9.66
N ALA A 353 40.25 19.01 9.63
CA ALA A 353 38.89 18.58 9.90
C ALA A 353 38.41 17.56 8.83
N GLY A 354 38.74 17.77 7.54
CA GLY A 354 38.48 16.83 6.48
C GLY A 354 39.13 15.46 6.73
N VAL A 355 40.42 15.45 7.09
CA VAL A 355 41.13 14.21 7.42
C VAL A 355 40.51 13.47 8.61
N VAL A 356 40.14 14.20 9.67
CA VAL A 356 39.49 13.58 10.85
C VAL A 356 38.15 12.94 10.46
N ARG A 357 37.36 13.60 9.64
CA ARG A 357 36.07 13.07 9.14
C ARG A 357 36.29 11.84 8.26
N LEU A 358 37.25 11.87 7.34
CA LEU A 358 37.56 10.71 6.50
C LEU A 358 38.11 9.53 7.33
N ASN A 359 38.92 9.79 8.35
CA ASN A 359 39.44 8.75 9.24
C ASN A 359 38.32 8.00 10.00
N SER A 360 37.19 8.65 10.29
CA SER A 360 36.04 7.97 10.91
C SER A 360 35.40 6.90 10.02
N LEU A 361 35.72 6.90 8.72
CA LEU A 361 35.19 5.98 7.72
C LEU A 361 36.12 4.79 7.44
N VAL A 362 37.35 4.79 7.98
CA VAL A 362 38.35 3.75 7.72
C VAL A 362 37.81 2.38 8.09
N ASN A 363 37.18 2.25 9.25
CA ASN A 363 36.62 0.95 9.69
C ASN A 363 35.55 0.37 8.75
N LEU A 364 34.96 1.20 7.89
CA LEU A 364 33.90 0.80 6.98
C LEU A 364 34.42 0.46 5.57
N PHE A 365 35.46 1.17 5.10
CA PHE A 365 35.85 1.17 3.68
C PHE A 365 37.35 0.86 3.45
N ASP A 366 38.05 0.39 4.48
CA ASP A 366 39.49 0.07 4.35
C ASP A 366 39.71 -1.32 3.76
N ASN A 367 39.28 -1.50 2.53
CA ASN A 367 39.45 -2.72 1.78
C ASN A 367 39.68 -2.42 0.28
N TYR A 368 40.60 -3.16 -0.34
CA TYR A 368 40.86 -3.03 -1.79
C TYR A 368 39.84 -3.74 -2.65
N PHE A 369 39.19 -4.77 -2.11
CA PHE A 369 38.09 -5.48 -2.77
C PHE A 369 36.74 -4.82 -2.48
N SER A 370 35.86 -4.89 -3.43
CA SER A 370 34.44 -4.56 -3.24
C SER A 370 33.60 -5.74 -3.72
N ILE A 371 32.61 -6.15 -2.96
CA ILE A 371 31.59 -7.08 -3.45
C ILE A 371 30.97 -6.48 -4.69
N PRO A 372 31.01 -7.17 -5.85
CA PRO A 372 30.42 -6.64 -7.08
C PRO A 372 28.92 -6.38 -6.90
N ILE A 373 28.43 -5.23 -7.33
CA ILE A 373 26.99 -4.90 -7.31
C ILE A 373 26.17 -5.96 -8.05
N GLN A 374 26.75 -6.56 -9.10
CA GLN A 374 26.12 -7.67 -9.81
C GLN A 374 25.80 -8.85 -8.87
N ASP A 375 26.70 -9.21 -7.95
CA ASP A 375 26.52 -10.33 -7.01
C ASP A 375 25.36 -10.04 -6.03
N LEU A 376 25.16 -8.75 -5.67
CA LEU A 376 24.09 -8.34 -4.79
C LEU A 376 22.70 -8.31 -5.47
N LEU A 377 22.67 -8.12 -6.79
CA LEU A 377 21.41 -7.98 -7.55
C LEU A 377 21.00 -9.26 -8.28
N GLN A 378 21.89 -10.24 -8.45
CA GLN A 378 21.57 -11.49 -9.16
C GLN A 378 21.11 -12.63 -8.25
N LYS A 379 21.28 -12.48 -6.95
CA LYS A 379 20.83 -13.44 -5.94
C LYS A 379 20.05 -12.75 -4.83
N PRO A 380 19.18 -13.48 -4.14
CA PRO A 380 18.56 -12.99 -2.91
C PRO A 380 19.64 -12.55 -1.92
N THR A 381 19.57 -11.30 -1.50
CA THR A 381 20.62 -10.69 -0.66
C THR A 381 20.00 -9.83 0.44
N ILE A 382 20.56 -9.92 1.65
CA ILE A 382 20.21 -9.08 2.80
C ILE A 382 21.48 -8.39 3.31
N ILE A 383 21.39 -7.09 3.57
CA ILE A 383 22.44 -6.28 4.20
C ILE A 383 21.89 -5.73 5.51
N GLU A 384 22.40 -6.21 6.64
CA GLU A 384 21.97 -5.86 7.99
C GLU A 384 22.91 -4.82 8.58
N LEU A 385 22.46 -3.58 8.73
CA LEU A 385 23.23 -2.46 9.24
C LEU A 385 23.04 -2.21 10.75
N ALA A 386 22.31 -3.07 11.44
CA ALA A 386 21.96 -2.88 12.85
C ALA A 386 23.20 -2.75 13.77
N ALA A 387 24.33 -3.38 13.42
CA ALA A 387 25.56 -3.32 14.20
C ALA A 387 26.33 -1.99 14.08
N ILE A 388 25.99 -1.15 13.11
CA ILE A 388 26.58 0.17 12.96
C ILE A 388 25.76 1.13 13.83
N GLU A 389 26.35 1.68 14.89
CA GLU A 389 25.61 2.54 15.83
C GLU A 389 25.37 3.95 15.28
N ASN A 390 26.32 4.48 14.52
CA ASN A 390 26.27 5.85 14.00
C ASN A 390 25.29 5.96 12.81
N SER A 391 24.26 6.79 12.95
CA SER A 391 23.22 7.03 11.93
C SER A 391 23.79 7.61 10.63
N ASP A 392 24.76 8.53 10.72
CA ASP A 392 25.34 9.17 9.54
C ASP A 392 26.18 8.18 8.73
N GLN A 393 26.89 7.25 9.42
CA GLN A 393 27.62 6.17 8.77
C GLN A 393 26.67 5.18 8.09
N LYS A 394 25.54 4.85 8.72
CA LYS A 394 24.50 4.02 8.06
C LYS A 394 23.99 4.72 6.81
N ALA A 395 23.59 5.98 6.92
CA ALA A 395 23.08 6.76 5.79
C ALA A 395 24.10 6.83 4.66
N LEU A 396 25.37 7.03 4.95
CA LEU A 396 26.45 7.03 3.97
C LEU A 396 26.60 5.69 3.23
N ILE A 397 26.67 4.59 3.96
CA ILE A 397 26.78 3.25 3.35
C ILE A 397 25.61 3.01 2.41
N ILE A 398 24.40 3.31 2.87
CA ILE A 398 23.20 3.09 2.06
C ILE A 398 23.21 4.03 0.84
N ALA A 399 23.56 5.31 1.01
CA ALA A 399 23.66 6.24 -0.09
C ALA A 399 24.69 5.81 -1.15
N LEU A 400 25.89 5.43 -0.73
CA LEU A 400 26.94 4.91 -1.62
C LEU A 400 26.52 3.62 -2.33
N LEU A 401 25.85 2.73 -1.62
CA LEU A 401 25.33 1.47 -2.19
C LEU A 401 24.25 1.76 -3.23
N LEU A 402 23.26 2.58 -2.90
CA LEU A 402 22.17 2.96 -3.82
C LEU A 402 22.70 3.68 -5.06
N LEU A 403 23.70 4.56 -4.90
CA LEU A 403 24.37 5.22 -6.03
C LEU A 403 25.08 4.22 -6.92
N SER A 404 25.82 3.28 -6.34
CA SER A 404 26.51 2.23 -7.08
C SER A 404 25.51 1.33 -7.82
N ILE A 405 24.38 1.02 -7.19
CA ILE A 405 23.29 0.26 -7.82
C ILE A 405 22.70 1.04 -8.99
N LEU A 406 22.38 2.33 -8.79
CA LEU A 406 21.83 3.16 -9.85
C LEU A 406 22.78 3.26 -11.04
N ALA A 407 24.07 3.50 -10.79
CA ALA A 407 25.10 3.55 -11.83
C ALA A 407 25.21 2.20 -12.57
N TYR A 408 25.20 1.09 -11.84
CA TYR A 408 25.22 -0.26 -12.42
C TYR A 408 24.00 -0.54 -13.28
N VAL A 409 22.79 -0.26 -12.77
CA VAL A 409 21.53 -0.49 -13.49
C VAL A 409 21.49 0.32 -14.78
N ASN A 410 21.84 1.62 -14.72
CA ASN A 410 21.85 2.50 -15.88
C ASN A 410 22.85 2.06 -16.97
N SER A 411 23.95 1.39 -16.58
CA SER A 411 24.98 0.97 -17.52
C SER A 411 24.79 -0.46 -18.06
N ASN A 412 24.07 -1.32 -17.32
CA ASN A 412 24.01 -2.75 -17.61
C ASN A 412 22.60 -3.26 -17.95
N TYR A 413 21.54 -2.56 -17.53
CA TYR A 413 20.18 -2.99 -17.81
C TYR A 413 19.64 -2.28 -19.04
N VAL A 414 19.07 -3.07 -19.94
CA VAL A 414 18.36 -2.54 -21.12
C VAL A 414 16.92 -2.32 -20.71
N GLY A 415 16.33 -1.17 -21.08
CA GLY A 415 14.90 -0.91 -20.98
C GLY A 415 14.10 -1.98 -21.75
N GLU A 416 12.78 -2.06 -21.53
CA GLU A 416 11.90 -3.05 -22.15
C GLU A 416 12.17 -4.52 -21.73
N GLY A 417 11.99 -4.78 -20.47
CA GLY A 417 12.02 -6.14 -19.92
C GLY A 417 11.04 -6.26 -18.77
N GLY A 418 10.69 -7.48 -18.39
CA GLY A 418 9.96 -7.76 -17.15
C GLY A 418 10.74 -7.31 -15.92
N LEU A 419 10.17 -7.53 -14.74
CA LEU A 419 10.84 -7.30 -13.46
C LEU A 419 12.12 -8.14 -13.39
N LYS A 420 13.26 -7.50 -13.12
CA LYS A 420 14.58 -8.15 -13.05
C LYS A 420 15.03 -8.40 -11.62
N ASN A 421 14.75 -7.46 -10.72
CA ASN A 421 15.00 -7.59 -9.29
C ASN A 421 14.15 -6.59 -8.50
N VAL A 422 14.11 -6.81 -7.19
CA VAL A 422 13.42 -5.94 -6.22
C VAL A 422 14.41 -5.50 -5.15
N ILE A 423 14.40 -4.20 -4.83
CA ILE A 423 15.15 -3.64 -3.72
C ILE A 423 14.16 -3.25 -2.62
N LEU A 424 14.34 -3.78 -1.42
CA LEU A 424 13.52 -3.42 -0.25
C LEU A 424 14.35 -2.58 0.72
N LEU A 425 13.85 -1.40 1.03
CA LEU A 425 14.38 -0.50 2.05
C LEU A 425 13.48 -0.58 3.28
N GLU A 426 13.96 -1.21 4.34
CA GLU A 426 13.25 -1.27 5.63
C GLU A 426 13.60 -0.05 6.48
N GLU A 427 12.67 0.41 7.32
CA GLU A 427 12.82 1.59 8.18
C GLU A 427 13.42 2.79 7.40
N ALA A 428 12.81 3.08 6.27
CA ALA A 428 13.33 4.04 5.30
C ALA A 428 13.52 5.45 5.88
N HIS A 429 12.85 5.75 7.02
CA HIS A 429 13.05 7.01 7.74
C HIS A 429 14.49 7.24 8.22
N VAL A 430 15.27 6.20 8.44
CA VAL A 430 16.71 6.33 8.76
C VAL A 430 17.45 7.11 7.67
N LEU A 431 16.95 7.03 6.43
CA LEU A 431 17.49 7.76 5.28
C LEU A 431 16.65 8.98 4.90
N LEU A 432 15.34 8.93 5.14
CA LEU A 432 14.35 9.79 4.52
C LEU A 432 13.70 10.75 5.52
N ASP A 433 14.29 10.91 6.71
CA ASP A 433 13.73 11.75 7.77
C ASP A 433 13.45 13.18 7.25
N ALA A 434 12.17 13.50 7.10
CA ALA A 434 11.69 14.77 6.56
C ALA A 434 12.00 15.95 7.48
N ASP A 435 12.22 15.70 8.79
CA ASP A 435 12.45 16.71 9.80
C ASP A 435 13.92 17.12 9.92
N SER A 436 14.83 16.52 9.15
CA SER A 436 16.24 16.90 9.10
C SER A 436 16.45 18.23 8.34
N ASN A 437 15.67 19.26 8.69
CA ASN A 437 15.93 20.65 8.29
C ASN A 437 17.15 21.17 9.06
N GLY A 438 18.34 20.68 8.67
CA GLY A 438 19.59 21.28 9.05
C GLY A 438 19.59 22.74 8.63
N SER A 439 20.13 23.62 9.49
CA SER A 439 20.37 25.02 9.21
C SER A 439 20.89 25.21 7.78
N GLN A 440 20.34 26.17 7.05
CA GLN A 440 20.77 26.55 5.71
C GLN A 440 22.30 26.74 5.69
N GLY A 441 23.02 25.77 5.12
CA GLY A 441 24.48 25.85 4.97
C GLY A 441 25.26 24.56 5.17
N ASP A 442 24.75 23.58 5.93
CA ASP A 442 25.43 22.30 6.12
C ASP A 442 24.82 21.21 5.22
N ALA A 443 25.69 20.56 4.46
CA ALA A 443 25.27 19.40 3.64
C ALA A 443 24.74 18.31 4.58
N ASN A 444 23.47 17.93 4.40
CA ASN A 444 22.80 16.94 5.22
C ASN A 444 22.82 15.56 4.49
N PRO A 445 23.44 14.52 5.07
CA PRO A 445 23.48 13.18 4.49
C PRO A 445 22.09 12.63 4.17
N SER A 446 21.11 12.88 5.02
CA SER A 446 19.74 12.45 4.81
C SER A 446 19.10 13.12 3.59
N ALA A 447 19.35 14.40 3.34
CA ALA A 447 18.77 15.12 2.19
C ALA A 447 19.27 14.54 0.85
N ILE A 448 20.52 14.10 0.78
CA ILE A 448 21.07 13.47 -0.43
C ILE A 448 20.56 12.05 -0.60
N ALA A 449 20.48 11.28 0.49
CA ALA A 449 19.86 9.97 0.45
C ALA A 449 18.40 10.05 -0.03
N GLN A 450 17.65 11.05 0.43
CA GLN A 450 16.28 11.34 -0.07
C GLN A 450 16.28 11.64 -1.57
N GLY A 451 17.15 12.54 -2.00
CA GLY A 451 17.29 12.89 -3.43
C GLY A 451 17.61 11.67 -4.29
N LEU A 452 18.44 10.76 -3.78
CA LEU A 452 18.79 9.50 -4.44
C LEU A 452 17.62 8.55 -4.54
N VAL A 453 16.89 8.33 -3.45
CA VAL A 453 15.71 7.47 -3.47
C VAL A 453 14.65 8.01 -4.42
N LYS A 454 14.39 9.33 -4.41
CA LYS A 454 13.49 9.98 -5.39
C LYS A 454 13.95 9.75 -6.83
N ARG A 455 15.24 9.93 -7.09
CA ARG A 455 15.82 9.70 -8.40
C ARG A 455 15.71 8.23 -8.82
N MET A 456 15.97 7.31 -7.91
CA MET A 456 15.79 5.87 -8.16
C MET A 456 14.35 5.55 -8.51
N LEU A 457 13.37 6.03 -7.73
CA LEU A 457 11.94 5.83 -8.03
C LEU A 457 11.54 6.36 -9.41
N ALA A 458 12.18 7.44 -9.88
CA ALA A 458 11.89 7.99 -11.19
C ALA A 458 12.57 7.20 -12.34
N GLU A 459 13.80 6.74 -12.14
CA GLU A 459 14.65 6.21 -13.22
C GLU A 459 14.60 4.68 -13.34
N ILE A 460 14.70 3.93 -12.21
CA ILE A 460 14.96 2.48 -12.25
C ILE A 460 13.76 1.64 -12.70
N ARG A 461 12.56 2.19 -12.64
CA ARG A 461 11.35 1.55 -13.15
C ARG A 461 11.49 1.13 -14.62
N SER A 462 12.05 2.00 -15.46
CA SER A 462 12.23 1.74 -16.88
C SER A 462 13.18 0.57 -17.16
N TYR A 463 14.03 0.22 -16.21
CA TYR A 463 14.99 -0.88 -16.30
C TYR A 463 14.49 -2.21 -15.69
N GLY A 464 13.27 -2.23 -15.18
CA GLY A 464 12.67 -3.42 -14.55
C GLY A 464 13.17 -3.68 -13.13
N VAL A 465 13.50 -2.64 -12.37
CA VAL A 465 13.86 -2.74 -10.96
C VAL A 465 12.71 -2.20 -10.10
N GLY A 466 12.13 -3.05 -9.26
CA GLY A 466 11.10 -2.68 -8.31
C GLY A 466 11.73 -2.15 -7.01
N LEU A 467 11.22 -1.04 -6.47
CA LEU A 467 11.61 -0.55 -5.14
C LEU A 467 10.44 -0.71 -4.18
N VAL A 468 10.67 -1.41 -3.08
CA VAL A 468 9.71 -1.56 -1.96
C VAL A 468 10.24 -0.75 -0.80
N ILE A 469 9.46 0.21 -0.34
CA ILE A 469 9.80 1.07 0.78
C ILE A 469 8.91 0.68 1.95
N ALA A 470 9.51 0.20 3.03
CA ALA A 470 8.81 -0.20 4.23
C ALA A 470 9.12 0.78 5.38
N ASP A 471 8.08 1.30 6.04
CA ASP A 471 8.25 2.21 7.17
C ASP A 471 7.11 2.10 8.20
N GLN A 472 7.34 2.61 9.38
CA GLN A 472 6.34 2.65 10.44
C GLN A 472 5.40 3.86 10.31
N SER A 473 5.90 4.97 9.79
CA SER A 473 5.18 6.24 9.67
C SER A 473 5.37 6.87 8.30
N PRO A 474 4.30 7.01 7.49
CA PRO A 474 4.38 7.67 6.19
C PRO A 474 4.83 9.14 6.29
N ARG A 475 4.62 9.83 7.43
CA ARG A 475 5.07 11.20 7.66
C ARG A 475 6.59 11.32 7.66
N LYS A 476 7.29 10.31 8.16
CA LYS A 476 8.75 10.27 8.17
C LYS A 476 9.35 10.00 6.78
N VAL A 477 8.55 9.45 5.89
CA VAL A 477 8.89 9.27 4.48
C VAL A 477 8.44 10.52 3.72
N SER A 478 9.29 11.06 2.85
CA SER A 478 8.93 12.30 2.13
C SER A 478 7.65 12.12 1.29
N ALA A 479 6.85 13.18 1.20
CA ALA A 479 5.60 13.17 0.43
C ALA A 479 5.81 12.76 -1.04
N ASP A 480 6.95 13.12 -1.63
CA ASP A 480 7.29 12.73 -2.99
C ASP A 480 7.47 11.21 -3.13
N VAL A 481 8.08 10.55 -2.15
CA VAL A 481 8.24 9.09 -2.15
C VAL A 481 6.88 8.41 -2.04
N VAL A 482 5.99 8.92 -1.17
CA VAL A 482 4.61 8.42 -1.07
C VAL A 482 3.86 8.59 -2.40
N GLY A 483 4.06 9.72 -3.09
CA GLY A 483 3.42 10.00 -4.39
C GLY A 483 3.98 9.18 -5.55
N LEU A 484 5.29 8.91 -5.55
CA LEU A 484 5.97 8.19 -6.63
C LEU A 484 5.78 6.67 -6.60
N THR A 485 5.34 6.12 -5.47
CA THR A 485 5.01 4.69 -5.34
C THR A 485 3.59 4.42 -5.83
N ASP A 486 3.43 3.66 -6.91
CA ASP A 486 2.12 3.33 -7.49
C ASP A 486 1.31 2.42 -6.56
N MET A 487 1.96 1.46 -5.94
CA MET A 487 1.33 0.49 -5.04
C MET A 487 1.52 0.87 -3.57
N LYS A 488 0.44 0.77 -2.81
CA LYS A 488 0.44 1.03 -1.36
C LYS A 488 -0.23 -0.12 -0.61
N VAL A 489 0.48 -0.67 0.37
CA VAL A 489 -0.04 -1.67 1.33
C VAL A 489 0.03 -1.04 2.71
N VAL A 490 -1.13 -0.67 3.24
CA VAL A 490 -1.24 0.13 4.44
C VAL A 490 -1.86 -0.69 5.57
N PHE A 491 -1.03 -1.09 6.50
CA PHE A 491 -1.44 -1.73 7.74
C PHE A 491 -1.96 -0.68 8.74
N ARG A 492 -2.24 -1.12 9.96
CA ARG A 492 -2.77 -0.26 11.02
C ARG A 492 -1.95 1.02 11.20
N LEU A 493 -2.64 2.17 11.13
CA LEU A 493 -2.11 3.50 11.46
C LEU A 493 -2.98 4.15 12.53
N VAL A 494 -2.36 4.76 13.53
CA VAL A 494 -3.07 5.37 14.68
C VAL A 494 -3.01 6.90 14.62
N GLU A 495 -1.86 7.46 14.31
CA GLU A 495 -1.64 8.90 14.27
C GLU A 495 -2.47 9.58 13.16
N SER A 496 -3.10 10.71 13.51
CA SER A 496 -3.98 11.43 12.57
C SER A 496 -3.21 11.96 11.36
N ALA A 497 -2.01 12.49 11.57
CA ALA A 497 -1.17 13.01 10.49
C ALA A 497 -0.75 11.92 9.50
N ASP A 498 -0.39 10.73 10.00
CA ASP A 498 -0.04 9.58 9.16
C ASP A 498 -1.24 9.11 8.33
N LYS A 499 -2.42 9.04 8.96
CA LYS A 499 -3.65 8.66 8.27
C LYS A 499 -4.03 9.63 7.17
N GLN A 500 -3.84 10.94 7.40
CA GLN A 500 -4.18 11.95 6.40
C GLN A 500 -3.29 11.87 5.16
N ILE A 501 -1.98 11.71 5.33
CA ILE A 501 -1.05 11.55 4.19
C ILE A 501 -1.44 10.35 3.33
N ILE A 502 -1.78 9.25 3.96
CA ILE A 502 -2.22 8.04 3.25
C ILE A 502 -3.59 8.25 2.60
N ALA A 503 -4.53 8.85 3.32
CA ALA A 503 -5.86 9.14 2.81
C ALA A 503 -5.80 9.98 1.52
N ASP A 504 -5.01 11.04 1.53
CA ASP A 504 -4.82 11.92 0.37
C ASP A 504 -4.15 11.18 -0.80
N SER A 505 -3.18 10.30 -0.52
CA SER A 505 -2.44 9.56 -1.56
C SER A 505 -3.20 8.39 -2.17
N MET A 506 -4.22 7.87 -1.48
CA MET A 506 -5.04 6.73 -1.91
C MET A 506 -6.49 7.13 -2.20
N ASN A 507 -6.85 8.40 -2.04
CA ASN A 507 -8.22 8.91 -2.18
C ASN A 507 -9.23 8.14 -1.30
N MET A 508 -8.89 7.96 -0.01
CA MET A 508 -9.71 7.19 0.93
C MET A 508 -10.93 7.98 1.40
N SER A 509 -12.05 7.30 1.57
CA SER A 509 -13.23 7.86 2.24
C SER A 509 -13.00 8.04 3.75
N ASP A 510 -13.77 8.90 4.41
CA ASP A 510 -13.68 9.13 5.87
C ASP A 510 -13.86 7.83 6.67
N SER A 511 -14.72 6.93 6.22
CA SER A 511 -14.94 5.63 6.84
C SER A 511 -13.72 4.73 6.75
N GLN A 512 -13.04 4.69 5.62
CA GLN A 512 -11.79 3.95 5.43
C GLN A 512 -10.66 4.54 6.28
N VAL A 513 -10.56 5.87 6.38
CA VAL A 513 -9.57 6.56 7.25
C VAL A 513 -9.77 6.19 8.72
N GLN A 514 -11.02 6.17 9.20
CA GLN A 514 -11.33 5.71 10.56
C GLN A 514 -10.99 4.23 10.75
N ARG A 515 -11.19 3.41 9.73
CA ARG A 515 -10.91 1.98 9.74
C ARG A 515 -9.42 1.68 9.90
N LEU A 516 -8.51 2.53 9.36
CA LEU A 516 -7.05 2.37 9.49
C LEU A 516 -6.58 2.16 10.94
N SER A 517 -7.21 2.84 11.91
CA SER A 517 -6.82 2.69 13.33
C SER A 517 -7.35 1.41 13.98
N ARG A 518 -8.31 0.73 13.34
CA ARG A 518 -8.98 -0.47 13.86
C ARG A 518 -8.55 -1.77 13.16
N LEU A 519 -7.65 -1.69 12.19
CA LEU A 519 -7.11 -2.86 11.51
C LEU A 519 -6.41 -3.79 12.51
N LYS A 520 -6.66 -5.10 12.37
CA LYS A 520 -5.98 -6.14 13.13
C LYS A 520 -4.62 -6.46 12.51
N PRO A 521 -3.70 -7.09 13.25
CA PRO A 521 -2.47 -7.62 12.64
C PRO A 521 -2.79 -8.50 11.42
N GLY A 522 -2.11 -8.25 10.30
CA GLY A 522 -2.36 -8.93 9.03
C GLY A 522 -3.49 -8.34 8.19
N GLU A 523 -4.31 -7.42 8.71
CA GLU A 523 -5.26 -6.67 7.91
C GLU A 523 -4.58 -5.41 7.33
N ALA A 524 -4.81 -5.13 6.04
CA ALA A 524 -4.24 -3.97 5.36
C ALA A 524 -5.23 -3.40 4.33
N PHE A 525 -5.02 -2.14 3.94
CA PHE A 525 -5.58 -1.59 2.72
C PHE A 525 -4.57 -1.72 1.59
N LEU A 526 -5.01 -2.24 0.46
CA LEU A 526 -4.27 -2.32 -0.79
C LEU A 526 -4.80 -1.29 -1.78
N PHE A 527 -3.90 -0.55 -2.41
CA PHE A 527 -4.23 0.38 -3.50
C PHE A 527 -3.13 0.37 -4.57
N PHE A 528 -3.51 0.37 -5.81
CA PHE A 528 -2.64 0.56 -6.97
C PHE A 528 -3.47 0.95 -8.20
N ASN A 529 -2.83 1.37 -9.28
CA ASN A 529 -3.47 1.98 -10.46
C ASN A 529 -4.57 1.17 -11.17
N LYS A 530 -4.77 -0.10 -10.81
CA LYS A 530 -5.85 -0.94 -11.35
C LYS A 530 -7.07 -1.02 -10.43
N LEU A 531 -7.00 -0.41 -9.25
CA LEU A 531 -8.10 -0.32 -8.31
C LEU A 531 -8.67 1.09 -8.33
N ASP A 532 -9.99 1.20 -8.44
CA ASP A 532 -10.69 2.49 -8.38
C ASP A 532 -10.68 3.05 -6.96
N GLU A 533 -10.67 2.17 -5.96
CA GLU A 533 -10.68 2.50 -4.53
C GLU A 533 -9.77 1.56 -3.73
N PRO A 534 -9.29 1.98 -2.55
CA PRO A 534 -8.53 1.12 -1.64
C PRO A 534 -9.34 -0.08 -1.17
N GLU A 535 -8.78 -1.29 -1.26
CA GLU A 535 -9.41 -2.54 -0.85
C GLU A 535 -8.84 -3.05 0.48
N GLU A 536 -9.74 -3.44 1.39
CA GLU A 536 -9.33 -4.10 2.64
C GLU A 536 -9.02 -5.58 2.37
N VAL A 537 -7.79 -5.97 2.69
CA VAL A 537 -7.27 -7.33 2.48
C VAL A 537 -6.77 -7.94 3.78
N VAL A 538 -6.80 -9.26 3.86
CA VAL A 538 -6.14 -10.04 4.90
C VAL A 538 -4.92 -10.70 4.29
N THR A 539 -3.73 -10.27 4.70
CA THR A 539 -2.46 -10.82 4.22
C THR A 539 -2.17 -12.16 4.90
N PRO A 540 -1.64 -13.17 4.18
CA PRO A 540 -1.26 -14.45 4.78
C PRO A 540 -0.18 -14.27 5.84
N ASP A 541 -0.24 -15.03 6.93
CA ASP A 541 0.89 -15.12 7.86
C ASP A 541 1.91 -16.12 7.33
N TYR A 542 2.69 -15.65 6.39
CA TYR A 542 3.64 -16.48 5.66
C TYR A 542 4.68 -17.15 6.56
N ARG A 543 5.04 -16.53 7.67
CA ARG A 543 5.99 -17.10 8.65
C ARG A 543 5.42 -18.34 9.33
N LEU A 544 4.15 -18.26 9.74
CA LEU A 544 3.46 -19.41 10.36
C LEU A 544 3.22 -20.52 9.34
N GLU A 545 2.80 -20.19 8.13
CA GLU A 545 2.50 -21.17 7.07
C GLU A 545 3.74 -21.95 6.65
N ASN A 546 4.92 -21.31 6.67
CA ASN A 546 6.18 -21.94 6.22
C ASN A 546 7.13 -22.30 7.39
N ASN A 547 6.68 -22.21 8.65
CA ASN A 547 7.46 -22.49 9.85
C ASN A 547 8.80 -21.71 9.91
N ILE A 548 8.80 -20.47 9.44
CA ILE A 548 9.99 -19.62 9.45
C ILE A 548 10.17 -19.01 10.85
N SER A 549 11.21 -19.45 11.57
CA SER A 549 11.57 -18.90 12.87
C SER A 549 12.06 -17.46 12.75
N ILE A 550 11.62 -16.58 13.67
CA ILE A 550 12.06 -15.17 13.72
C ILE A 550 13.47 -15.05 14.35
N THR A 551 13.88 -16.04 15.11
CA THR A 551 15.11 -15.99 15.91
C THR A 551 16.23 -16.81 15.31
N LEU A 552 16.85 -16.31 14.24
CA LEU A 552 18.11 -16.88 13.76
C LEU A 552 19.28 -16.15 14.41
N THR A 553 20.17 -16.90 15.09
CA THR A 553 21.33 -16.33 15.77
C THR A 553 22.44 -15.92 14.78
N ASP A 554 23.37 -15.10 15.22
CA ASP A 554 24.55 -14.71 14.41
C ASP A 554 25.41 -15.93 14.02
N GLU A 555 25.48 -16.91 14.89
CA GLU A 555 26.19 -18.20 14.62
C GLU A 555 25.50 -18.96 13.50
N GLY A 556 24.17 -19.03 13.53
CA GLY A 556 23.35 -19.63 12.46
C GLY A 556 23.59 -18.96 11.10
N ILE A 557 23.69 -17.62 11.07
CA ILE A 557 24.02 -16.89 9.84
C ILE A 557 25.42 -17.22 9.35
N ARG A 558 26.42 -17.24 10.23
CA ARG A 558 27.80 -17.58 9.86
C ARG A 558 27.91 -18.97 9.22
N ASP A 559 27.18 -19.93 9.77
CA ASP A 559 27.24 -21.31 9.31
C ASP A 559 26.44 -21.55 8.02
N LEU A 560 25.34 -20.81 7.83
CA LEU A 560 24.46 -20.91 6.65
C LEU A 560 24.87 -19.99 5.49
N SER A 561 25.61 -18.89 5.76
CA SER A 561 26.04 -17.97 4.71
C SER A 561 27.12 -18.58 3.82
N THR A 562 26.79 -18.78 2.56
CA THR A 562 27.68 -19.48 1.61
C THR A 562 28.57 -18.56 0.78
N TYR A 563 28.28 -17.25 0.74
CA TYR A 563 28.99 -16.31 -0.14
C TYR A 563 30.53 -16.37 0.02
N TRP A 564 31.01 -16.32 1.26
CA TRP A 564 32.43 -16.29 1.57
C TRP A 564 33.11 -17.65 1.55
N HIS A 565 32.37 -18.78 1.50
CA HIS A 565 32.97 -20.10 1.47
C HIS A 565 33.87 -20.31 0.25
N SER A 566 33.49 -19.80 -0.90
CA SER A 566 34.26 -19.87 -2.14
C SER A 566 35.16 -18.65 -2.39
N ARG A 567 35.02 -17.58 -1.58
CA ARG A 567 35.66 -16.27 -1.80
C ARG A 567 36.49 -15.79 -0.62
N LYS A 568 36.97 -16.70 0.25
CA LYS A 568 37.76 -16.37 1.45
C LYS A 568 39.03 -15.57 1.14
N GLN A 569 39.58 -15.70 -0.08
CA GLN A 569 40.74 -14.92 -0.53
C GLN A 569 40.49 -13.40 -0.50
N TYR A 570 39.27 -12.96 -0.73
CA TYR A 570 38.91 -11.52 -0.78
C TYR A 570 38.74 -10.90 0.61
N LEU A 571 38.69 -11.71 1.65
CA LEU A 571 38.69 -11.23 3.05
C LEU A 571 40.10 -10.88 3.55
N LYS A 572 41.12 -11.17 2.77
CA LYS A 572 42.48 -10.80 3.08
C LYS A 572 42.81 -9.41 2.60
N PRO A 573 43.76 -8.70 3.23
CA PRO A 573 44.12 -7.33 2.84
C PRO A 573 44.60 -7.23 1.39
N TYR A 574 45.08 -8.32 0.83
CA TYR A 574 45.63 -8.38 -0.54
C TYR A 574 44.93 -9.49 -1.34
N PRO A 575 43.92 -9.20 -2.12
CA PRO A 575 43.19 -10.17 -2.95
C PRO A 575 44.08 -10.89 -3.97
N GLU A 576 45.11 -10.20 -4.47
CA GLU A 576 46.07 -10.75 -5.45
C GLU A 576 47.11 -11.71 -4.82
N CYS A 577 47.11 -11.88 -3.51
CA CYS A 577 48.02 -12.80 -2.85
C CYS A 577 47.70 -14.26 -3.19
N ASN A 578 48.43 -14.84 -4.11
CA ASN A 578 48.31 -16.25 -4.53
C ASN A 578 48.84 -17.26 -3.48
N LEU A 579 49.40 -16.80 -2.36
CA LEU A 579 49.95 -17.61 -1.27
C LEU A 579 48.93 -17.93 -0.17
N ILE A 580 47.62 -17.80 -0.46
CA ILE A 580 46.53 -18.10 0.47
C ILE A 580 46.65 -19.45 1.17
N LYS A 581 47.19 -20.45 0.47
CA LYS A 581 47.51 -21.78 1.01
C LYS A 581 48.44 -21.77 2.21
N TYR A 582 49.28 -20.76 2.29
CA TYR A 582 50.37 -20.67 3.26
C TYR A 582 50.20 -19.57 4.30
N CYS A 583 49.23 -18.70 4.10
CA CYS A 583 48.91 -17.59 5.01
C CYS A 583 47.91 -18.02 6.08
N SER A 584 48.22 -19.00 6.90
CA SER A 584 47.29 -19.43 7.96
C SER A 584 47.23 -18.46 9.14
N GLU A 585 48.31 -17.73 9.49
CA GLU A 585 48.35 -16.94 10.73
C GLU A 585 49.04 -15.57 10.63
N THR A 586 50.10 -15.42 9.85
CA THR A 586 50.79 -14.14 9.64
C THR A 586 51.33 -14.04 8.22
N CYS A 587 51.09 -12.92 7.57
CA CYS A 587 51.73 -12.64 6.29
C CYS A 587 53.15 -12.14 6.54
N ASN A 588 54.15 -12.98 6.27
CA ASN A 588 55.55 -12.61 6.38
C ASN A 588 56.09 -11.86 5.16
N TYR A 589 55.20 -11.46 4.21
CA TYR A 589 55.60 -10.60 3.11
C TYR A 589 55.73 -9.17 3.60
N ASP A 590 56.88 -8.58 3.36
CA ASP A 590 57.08 -7.16 3.52
C ASP A 590 56.27 -6.41 2.44
N LEU A 591 55.16 -5.87 2.85
CA LEU A 591 54.16 -5.24 1.99
C LEU A 591 54.67 -3.95 1.33
N SER A 592 55.82 -3.42 1.80
CA SER A 592 56.49 -2.28 1.17
C SER A 592 57.04 -2.61 -0.21
N LEU A 593 57.22 -3.89 -0.55
CA LEU A 593 57.75 -4.35 -1.85
C LEU A 593 56.66 -4.68 -2.88
N ILE A 594 55.40 -4.77 -2.48
CA ILE A 594 54.28 -5.06 -3.39
C ILE A 594 53.72 -3.79 -4.03
N HIS A 595 54.03 -2.62 -3.48
CA HIS A 595 53.59 -1.30 -3.95
C HIS A 595 54.65 -0.57 -4.81
N ILE A 596 55.68 -1.24 -5.25
CA ILE A 596 56.61 -0.73 -6.27
C ILE A 596 56.22 -1.41 -7.62
#